data_e9c71e0f78eb402affde8423bb959b81
#
_entry.id   e9c71e0f78eb402affde8423bb959b81
#
_cell.length_a   1.000
_cell.length_b   1.000
_cell.length_c   1.000
_cell.angle_alpha   90.00
_cell.angle_beta   90.00
_cell.angle_gamma   90.00
#
_symmetry.space_group_name_H-M   'P 1'
#
loop_
_entity.id
_entity.type
_entity.pdbx_description
1 polymer ?
#
loop_
_entity_poly.entity_id
_entity_poly.type
_entity_poly.pdbx_seq_one_letter_code
_entity_poly.pdbx_strand_id
1 'polypeptide(L)'
;MDHRRTGLARPRAWFVWQVLLWLGAMVSVGGAAAAVGQSTADHSKFKALEGPFADGAAVTRACLGCHTEAADQVMATPHWTWEYTHPRTGQKLGKKSMLNSFCIGDRSNEPFCQSCHIGYGWKDASFDFKARDKVDCLVCHHSGGYSKPPGMAGEVPTVRTELPPGSGKFVEPIDLARVAQAVGKTGVANCGSCHFYGGGGDGVKHGDLDSSLTRADRALDVHMAPKERGGAGFSCATCHEADGHRIAGSRVQMSAVDAHGPALRGADEGRSAATCQSCHGNKPHRESLLAVQRLNNHSDVLACQACHVPTFARGGVPTKMGWDWSTAGRLTPEGKPLQKKDSHGHVIYDSKKGDFTLGEDVVPDYVWFNGTVRYTLQTDTIDPTNVVHINRFEGSAGDAGSRIWPVKRFSGRQPYDKLHRQLLVPHTAVPDDSAFWFNFDWPKALRAGAEATGQPFSGEYGFVRTEMLWPITHMVAPASQAVRCSQCHSAEGRLAQVPGVYVPGRDSQPWIERLGWLAVIGALAGVLVHAAVRVFAAVRGQGGRHG
;
A
#
# COMPACT_ATOMS: atom_id res chain seq x y z
N MET A 1 -79.25 -12.63 -47.47
CA MET A 1 -79.99 -12.24 -46.25
C MET A 1 -79.01 -12.40 -45.11
N ASP A 2 -78.31 -11.43 -44.80
CA ASP A 2 -78.53 -10.27 -43.92
C ASP A 2 -78.42 -10.70 -42.46
N HIS A 3 -77.47 -10.34 -41.74
CA HIS A 3 -77.29 -9.20 -40.88
C HIS A 3 -76.00 -9.21 -40.07
N ARG A 4 -75.34 -8.10 -40.13
CA ARG A 4 -74.22 -7.67 -39.26
C ARG A 4 -74.61 -7.64 -37.81
N ARG A 5 -73.67 -7.87 -36.89
CA ARG A 5 -73.50 -6.96 -35.73
C ARG A 5 -72.08 -7.17 -35.09
N THR A 6 -71.47 -6.05 -34.93
CA THR A 6 -70.23 -5.72 -34.28
C THR A 6 -70.29 -5.95 -32.77
N GLY A 7 -69.24 -6.50 -32.21
CA GLY A 7 -69.02 -6.60 -30.75
C GLY A 7 -67.56 -6.29 -30.39
N LEU A 8 -67.35 -5.13 -29.79
CA LEU A 8 -66.08 -4.58 -29.34
C LEU A 8 -65.41 -5.44 -28.26
N ALA A 9 -64.16 -5.83 -28.53
CA ALA A 9 -63.29 -6.45 -27.56
C ALA A 9 -62.79 -5.44 -26.50
N ARG A 10 -62.92 -5.78 -25.25
CA ARG A 10 -62.17 -5.19 -24.16
C ARG A 10 -61.02 -6.11 -23.74
N PRO A 11 -59.78 -5.70 -23.95
CA PRO A 11 -58.66 -6.27 -23.19
C PRO A 11 -57.78 -5.16 -22.64
N ARG A 12 -57.97 -4.72 -21.42
CA ARG A 12 -57.01 -3.79 -20.80
C ARG A 12 -56.79 -3.98 -19.29
N ALA A 13 -57.41 -4.95 -18.65
CA ALA A 13 -57.26 -5.15 -17.22
C ALA A 13 -56.17 -6.16 -16.81
N TRP A 14 -55.77 -7.07 -17.69
CA TRP A 14 -54.77 -8.12 -17.35
C TRP A 14 -53.31 -7.66 -17.46
N PHE A 15 -53.04 -6.69 -18.34
CA PHE A 15 -51.67 -6.20 -18.54
C PHE A 15 -51.20 -5.27 -17.42
N VAL A 16 -52.11 -4.55 -16.79
CA VAL A 16 -51.76 -3.62 -15.69
C VAL A 16 -51.39 -4.39 -14.41
N TRP A 17 -52.02 -5.53 -14.15
CA TRP A 17 -51.71 -6.35 -12.97
C TRP A 17 -50.40 -7.13 -13.11
N GLN A 18 -49.98 -7.51 -14.28
CA GLN A 18 -48.66 -8.14 -14.47
C GLN A 18 -47.50 -7.15 -14.38
N VAL A 19 -47.70 -5.91 -14.84
CA VAL A 19 -46.66 -4.87 -14.71
C VAL A 19 -46.51 -4.41 -13.26
N LEU A 20 -47.58 -4.35 -12.47
CA LEU A 20 -47.51 -4.04 -11.04
C LEU A 20 -46.92 -5.16 -10.19
N LEU A 21 -47.09 -6.42 -10.59
CA LEU A 21 -46.40 -7.56 -9.93
C LEU A 21 -44.90 -7.61 -10.25
N TRP A 22 -44.47 -7.17 -11.45
CA TRP A 22 -43.04 -7.07 -11.80
C TRP A 22 -42.35 -5.84 -11.18
N LEU A 23 -43.08 -4.74 -10.96
CA LEU A 23 -42.57 -3.57 -10.24
C LEU A 23 -42.46 -3.82 -8.73
N GLY A 24 -43.30 -4.67 -8.16
CA GLY A 24 -43.22 -5.07 -6.74
C GLY A 24 -42.10 -6.05 -6.44
N ALA A 25 -41.57 -6.78 -7.44
CA ALA A 25 -40.47 -7.73 -7.26
C ALA A 25 -39.06 -7.10 -7.42
N MET A 26 -38.96 -5.84 -7.85
CA MET A 26 -37.68 -5.12 -7.99
C MET A 26 -37.28 -4.24 -6.80
N VAL A 27 -38.02 -4.30 -5.70
CA VAL A 27 -37.74 -3.47 -4.51
C VAL A 27 -37.40 -4.32 -3.30
N SER A 28 -36.58 -5.34 -3.44
CA SER A 28 -35.97 -5.98 -2.28
C SER A 28 -34.73 -6.82 -2.63
N VAL A 29 -33.81 -6.24 -3.43
CA VAL A 29 -32.40 -6.59 -3.28
C VAL A 29 -31.77 -5.45 -2.49
N GLY A 30 -32.27 -5.23 -1.29
CA GLY A 30 -31.51 -4.57 -0.25
C GLY A 30 -30.33 -5.48 0.03
N GLY A 31 -29.13 -5.05 -0.36
CA GLY A 31 -27.91 -5.72 0.04
C GLY A 31 -27.94 -5.88 1.56
N ALA A 32 -28.04 -7.11 2.02
CA ALA A 32 -27.72 -7.43 3.40
C ALA A 32 -26.25 -7.05 3.57
N ALA A 33 -26.01 -5.84 4.06
CA ALA A 33 -24.75 -5.53 4.72
C ALA A 33 -24.64 -6.62 5.79
N ALA A 34 -23.71 -7.56 5.59
CA ALA A 34 -23.44 -8.58 6.58
C ALA A 34 -23.20 -7.82 7.88
N ALA A 35 -24.09 -7.99 8.83
CA ALA A 35 -23.94 -7.42 10.16
C ALA A 35 -22.61 -7.97 10.64
N VAL A 36 -21.64 -7.10 10.84
CA VAL A 36 -20.34 -7.46 11.38
C VAL A 36 -20.64 -8.10 12.72
N GLY A 37 -20.62 -9.44 12.77
CA GLY A 37 -21.07 -10.21 13.93
C GLY A 37 -20.37 -9.69 15.16
N GLN A 38 -21.14 -9.32 16.18
CA GLN A 38 -20.60 -9.04 17.51
C GLN A 38 -19.94 -10.30 18.03
N SER A 39 -18.86 -10.16 18.81
CA SER A 39 -18.28 -11.30 19.54
C SER A 39 -19.39 -11.96 20.38
N THR A 40 -19.48 -13.28 20.33
CA THR A 40 -20.42 -14.05 21.15
C THR A 40 -19.82 -14.45 22.50
N ALA A 41 -18.53 -14.13 22.72
CA ALA A 41 -17.80 -14.49 23.94
C ALA A 41 -17.29 -13.22 24.64
N ASP A 42 -17.48 -13.17 25.95
CA ASP A 42 -16.93 -12.16 26.84
C ASP A 42 -15.71 -12.77 27.56
N HIS A 43 -14.52 -12.44 27.07
CA HIS A 43 -13.25 -13.00 27.56
C HIS A 43 -12.95 -12.61 29.02
N SER A 44 -13.54 -11.54 29.54
CA SER A 44 -13.37 -11.14 30.94
C SER A 44 -13.97 -12.15 31.95
N LYS A 45 -14.82 -13.06 31.48
CA LYS A 45 -15.48 -14.09 32.31
C LYS A 45 -14.76 -15.42 32.34
N PHE A 46 -13.64 -15.58 31.64
CA PHE A 46 -12.95 -16.87 31.58
C PHE A 46 -11.80 -16.93 32.60
N LYS A 47 -11.91 -17.86 33.55
CA LYS A 47 -10.87 -18.12 34.58
C LYS A 47 -9.48 -18.36 33.99
N ALA A 48 -9.39 -19.00 32.82
CA ALA A 48 -8.13 -19.23 32.13
C ALA A 48 -7.38 -17.93 31.76
N LEU A 49 -8.06 -16.77 31.79
CA LEU A 49 -7.50 -15.46 31.45
C LEU A 49 -7.30 -14.55 32.67
N GLU A 50 -7.54 -15.03 33.90
CA GLU A 50 -7.34 -14.22 35.11
C GLU A 50 -5.85 -13.96 35.42
N GLY A 51 -4.95 -14.83 34.95
CA GLY A 51 -3.51 -14.73 35.17
C GLY A 51 -3.09 -15.03 36.63
N PRO A 52 -1.94 -14.52 37.07
CA PRO A 52 -0.96 -13.77 36.29
C PRO A 52 -0.26 -14.60 35.22
N PHE A 53 0.11 -13.99 34.09
CA PHE A 53 0.86 -14.64 33.03
C PHE A 53 2.35 -14.27 33.12
N ALA A 54 3.21 -15.27 33.06
CA ALA A 54 4.66 -15.08 33.15
C ALA A 54 5.23 -14.38 31.89
N ASP A 55 4.64 -14.68 30.72
CA ASP A 55 5.07 -14.16 29.42
C ASP A 55 3.91 -14.23 28.39
N GLY A 56 4.16 -13.74 27.17
CA GLY A 56 3.18 -13.81 26.09
C GLY A 56 2.84 -15.23 25.66
N ALA A 57 3.79 -16.16 25.72
CA ALA A 57 3.56 -17.55 25.38
C ALA A 57 2.58 -18.24 26.36
N ALA A 58 2.61 -17.86 27.63
CA ALA A 58 1.63 -18.33 28.61
C ALA A 58 0.20 -17.89 28.27
N VAL A 59 0.02 -16.65 27.77
CA VAL A 59 -1.28 -16.19 27.26
C VAL A 59 -1.72 -17.01 26.05
N THR A 60 -0.81 -17.26 25.12
CA THR A 60 -1.12 -18.05 23.93
C THR A 60 -1.56 -19.47 24.29
N ARG A 61 -0.88 -20.12 25.24
CA ARG A 61 -1.31 -21.44 25.74
C ARG A 61 -2.73 -21.42 26.31
N ALA A 62 -3.10 -20.36 27.03
CA ALA A 62 -4.47 -20.18 27.51
C ALA A 62 -5.48 -20.01 26.36
N CYS A 63 -5.14 -19.19 25.34
CA CYS A 63 -5.97 -19.02 24.15
C CYS A 63 -6.19 -20.34 23.40
N LEU A 64 -5.13 -21.13 23.22
CA LEU A 64 -5.16 -22.40 22.49
C LEU A 64 -5.99 -23.50 23.22
N GLY A 65 -6.33 -23.30 24.48
CA GLY A 65 -7.29 -24.15 25.19
C GLY A 65 -8.70 -24.12 24.59
N CYS A 66 -9.07 -23.05 23.92
CA CYS A 66 -10.36 -22.88 23.24
C CYS A 66 -10.19 -22.70 21.71
N HIS A 67 -9.20 -21.93 21.27
CA HIS A 67 -8.92 -21.63 19.86
C HIS A 67 -7.88 -22.64 19.29
N THR A 68 -8.25 -23.92 19.27
CA THR A 68 -7.33 -25.05 19.06
C THR A 68 -6.57 -25.03 17.75
N GLU A 69 -7.15 -24.46 16.69
CA GLU A 69 -6.58 -24.44 15.33
C GLU A 69 -5.90 -23.10 14.97
N ALA A 70 -6.10 -22.07 15.80
CA ALA A 70 -5.69 -20.71 15.45
C ALA A 70 -4.17 -20.58 15.24
N ALA A 71 -3.36 -21.24 16.07
CA ALA A 71 -1.91 -21.18 15.93
C ALA A 71 -1.45 -21.77 14.58
N ASP A 72 -1.98 -22.92 14.18
CA ASP A 72 -1.61 -23.59 12.92
C ASP A 72 -2.01 -22.74 11.70
N GLN A 73 -3.18 -22.10 11.76
CA GLN A 73 -3.63 -21.16 10.73
C GLN A 73 -2.68 -19.95 10.61
N VAL A 74 -2.30 -19.34 11.73
CA VAL A 74 -1.35 -18.22 11.77
C VAL A 74 0.03 -18.64 11.29
N MET A 75 0.53 -19.80 11.72
CA MET A 75 1.85 -20.33 11.36
C MET A 75 1.99 -20.66 9.87
N ALA A 76 0.89 -20.90 9.17
CA ALA A 76 0.87 -21.06 7.72
C ALA A 76 0.98 -19.73 6.94
N THR A 77 0.99 -18.58 7.61
CA THR A 77 0.97 -17.26 6.96
C THR A 77 2.36 -16.63 6.82
N PRO A 78 2.55 -15.70 5.87
CA PRO A 78 3.78 -14.89 5.78
C PRO A 78 4.01 -13.98 6.99
N HIS A 79 3.00 -13.66 7.80
CA HIS A 79 3.17 -12.91 9.04
C HIS A 79 3.99 -13.69 10.08
N TRP A 80 3.88 -15.02 10.06
CA TRP A 80 4.69 -15.91 10.88
C TRP A 80 5.99 -16.30 10.21
N THR A 81 5.91 -16.85 8.98
CA THR A 81 7.09 -17.41 8.30
C THR A 81 8.09 -16.36 7.85
N TRP A 82 7.62 -15.12 7.60
CA TRP A 82 8.38 -14.06 6.93
C TRP A 82 9.04 -14.50 5.63
N GLU A 83 8.49 -15.51 5.02
CA GLU A 83 8.93 -16.08 3.76
C GLU A 83 7.74 -16.37 2.85
N TYR A 84 7.93 -16.16 1.57
CA TYR A 84 6.95 -16.40 0.53
C TYR A 84 7.66 -16.73 -0.77
N THR A 85 7.29 -17.83 -1.43
CA THR A 85 7.79 -18.14 -2.77
C THR A 85 6.84 -17.53 -3.81
N HIS A 86 7.35 -16.60 -4.59
CA HIS A 86 6.55 -15.91 -5.60
C HIS A 86 6.26 -16.85 -6.78
N PRO A 87 4.98 -17.13 -7.14
CA PRO A 87 4.65 -18.17 -8.13
C PRO A 87 5.13 -17.86 -9.54
N ARG A 88 5.17 -16.58 -9.94
CA ARG A 88 5.61 -16.18 -11.30
C ARG A 88 7.13 -16.07 -11.42
N THR A 89 7.82 -15.64 -10.38
CA THR A 89 9.28 -15.40 -10.44
C THR A 89 10.11 -16.50 -9.83
N GLY A 90 9.52 -17.39 -9.03
CA GLY A 90 10.20 -18.41 -8.24
C GLY A 90 11.06 -17.86 -7.10
N GLN A 91 11.12 -16.54 -6.92
CA GLN A 91 11.94 -15.91 -5.88
C GLN A 91 11.38 -16.20 -4.48
N LYS A 92 12.26 -16.53 -3.54
CA LYS A 92 11.92 -16.55 -2.12
C LYS A 92 12.00 -15.13 -1.58
N LEU A 93 10.83 -14.59 -1.24
CA LEU A 93 10.65 -13.21 -0.81
C LEU A 93 10.10 -13.18 0.62
N GLY A 94 10.25 -12.06 1.29
CA GLY A 94 9.84 -11.84 2.67
C GLY A 94 10.97 -11.21 3.47
N LYS A 95 10.72 -10.84 4.70
CA LYS A 95 11.71 -10.12 5.51
C LYS A 95 12.97 -10.94 5.81
N LYS A 96 12.89 -12.26 5.78
CA LYS A 96 14.07 -13.15 5.93
C LYS A 96 15.10 -13.00 4.83
N SER A 97 14.71 -12.67 3.60
CA SER A 97 15.57 -12.76 2.42
C SER A 97 15.64 -11.50 1.59
N MET A 98 14.68 -10.57 1.77
CA MET A 98 14.60 -9.36 0.95
C MET A 98 15.45 -8.25 1.50
N LEU A 99 16.18 -7.59 0.59
CA LEU A 99 16.80 -6.30 0.83
C LEU A 99 15.81 -5.16 0.63
N ASN A 100 16.10 -4.01 1.25
CA ASN A 100 15.31 -2.80 1.09
C ASN A 100 16.21 -1.55 1.12
N SER A 101 15.71 -0.41 0.61
CA SER A 101 16.47 0.85 0.55
C SER A 101 16.49 1.64 1.87
N PHE A 102 15.88 1.14 2.94
CA PHE A 102 15.86 1.82 4.24
C PHE A 102 16.71 1.10 5.30
N CYS A 103 16.26 0.05 5.94
CA CYS A 103 17.04 -0.69 6.96
C CYS A 103 17.97 -1.76 6.37
N ILE A 104 18.07 -1.88 5.06
CA ILE A 104 18.86 -2.84 4.26
C ILE A 104 18.31 -4.27 4.40
N GLY A 105 18.40 -4.90 5.56
CA GLY A 105 17.85 -6.23 5.82
C GLY A 105 17.61 -6.49 7.30
N ASP A 106 16.75 -7.46 7.60
CA ASP A 106 16.39 -7.79 8.99
C ASP A 106 17.31 -8.84 9.60
N ARG A 107 17.93 -9.71 8.78
CA ARG A 107 18.88 -10.73 9.24
C ARG A 107 20.09 -10.07 9.93
N SER A 108 20.64 -10.74 10.92
CA SER A 108 21.62 -10.24 11.88
C SER A 108 21.11 -9.18 12.88
N ASN A 109 19.87 -8.71 12.74
CA ASN A 109 19.27 -7.68 13.58
C ASN A 109 17.94 -8.15 14.21
N GLU A 110 17.71 -9.45 14.25
CA GLU A 110 16.45 -10.06 14.67
C GLU A 110 15.94 -9.53 16.00
N PRO A 111 16.73 -9.45 17.08
CA PRO A 111 16.22 -8.96 18.36
C PRO A 111 15.59 -7.57 18.30
N PHE A 112 16.06 -6.72 17.40
CA PHE A 112 15.54 -5.38 17.22
C PHE A 112 14.35 -5.34 16.25
N CYS A 113 14.41 -6.09 15.14
CA CYS A 113 13.44 -6.03 14.05
C CYS A 113 12.16 -6.82 14.33
N GLN A 114 12.21 -7.78 15.26
CA GLN A 114 11.11 -8.72 15.52
C GLN A 114 9.91 -8.12 16.30
N SER A 115 9.94 -6.86 16.67
CA SER A 115 8.75 -6.17 17.21
C SER A 115 7.52 -6.24 16.28
N CYS A 116 7.74 -6.38 14.96
CA CYS A 116 6.68 -6.55 13.96
C CYS A 116 6.38 -8.02 13.60
N HIS A 117 7.09 -8.99 14.16
CA HIS A 117 6.79 -10.41 13.97
C HIS A 117 5.61 -10.83 14.86
N ILE A 118 4.74 -11.67 14.35
CA ILE A 118 3.59 -12.17 15.13
C ILE A 118 3.96 -13.37 16.00
N GLY A 119 5.14 -13.30 16.63
CA GLY A 119 5.67 -14.32 17.52
C GLY A 119 6.60 -13.74 18.57
N TYR A 120 6.89 -14.57 19.59
CA TYR A 120 7.72 -14.25 20.74
C TYR A 120 9.09 -14.94 20.66
N GLY A 121 10.16 -14.23 21.04
CA GLY A 121 11.46 -14.81 21.30
C GLY A 121 12.31 -15.17 20.08
N TRP A 122 12.07 -14.54 18.92
CA TRP A 122 12.92 -14.75 17.75
C TRP A 122 14.19 -13.91 17.85
N LYS A 123 15.25 -14.49 18.37
CA LYS A 123 16.56 -13.84 18.58
C LYS A 123 17.55 -14.04 17.41
N ASP A 124 17.49 -15.21 16.79
CA ASP A 124 18.44 -15.65 15.77
C ASP A 124 17.89 -16.84 14.95
N ALA A 125 18.76 -17.48 14.18
CA ALA A 125 18.40 -18.61 13.32
C ALA A 125 17.91 -19.87 14.09
N SER A 126 18.07 -19.95 15.42
CA SER A 126 17.60 -21.07 16.25
C SER A 126 16.11 -21.02 16.59
N PHE A 127 15.41 -19.96 16.17
CA PHE A 127 13.98 -19.80 16.44
C PHE A 127 13.16 -20.96 15.89
N ASP A 128 12.39 -21.61 16.76
CA ASP A 128 11.52 -22.71 16.36
C ASP A 128 10.19 -22.21 15.78
N PHE A 129 10.10 -22.23 14.46
CA PHE A 129 8.89 -21.89 13.71
C PHE A 129 7.74 -22.90 13.87
N LYS A 130 7.94 -24.02 14.61
CA LYS A 130 6.91 -25.01 14.92
C LYS A 130 6.30 -24.84 16.32
N ALA A 131 6.83 -23.93 17.12
CA ALA A 131 6.38 -23.67 18.48
C ALA A 131 5.06 -22.88 18.48
N ARG A 132 3.93 -23.58 18.64
CA ARG A 132 2.57 -23.02 18.59
C ARG A 132 2.32 -21.97 19.66
N ASP A 133 2.87 -22.14 20.86
CA ASP A 133 2.74 -21.21 21.97
C ASP A 133 3.54 -19.91 21.78
N LYS A 134 4.44 -19.88 20.79
CA LYS A 134 5.16 -18.66 20.42
C LYS A 134 4.35 -17.72 19.50
N VAL A 135 3.18 -18.13 19.01
CA VAL A 135 2.30 -17.24 18.23
C VAL A 135 1.75 -16.13 19.12
N ASP A 136 1.86 -14.88 18.66
CA ASP A 136 1.35 -13.71 19.37
C ASP A 136 -0.07 -13.35 18.90
N CYS A 137 -1.07 -13.84 19.62
CA CYS A 137 -2.47 -13.54 19.34
C CYS A 137 -2.82 -12.09 19.68
N LEU A 138 -2.19 -11.55 20.74
CA LEU A 138 -2.53 -10.25 21.28
C LEU A 138 -2.16 -9.10 20.34
N VAL A 139 -1.09 -9.22 19.56
CA VAL A 139 -0.67 -8.13 18.64
C VAL A 139 -1.77 -7.75 17.65
N CYS A 140 -2.61 -8.70 17.24
CA CYS A 140 -3.74 -8.48 16.36
C CYS A 140 -5.06 -8.25 17.11
N HIS A 141 -5.24 -8.85 18.27
CA HIS A 141 -6.53 -8.91 18.96
C HIS A 141 -6.67 -8.01 20.17
N HIS A 142 -5.60 -7.32 20.65
CA HIS A 142 -5.72 -6.42 21.79
C HIS A 142 -6.62 -5.21 21.48
N SER A 143 -7.35 -4.72 22.47
CA SER A 143 -8.14 -3.49 22.39
C SER A 143 -7.42 -2.26 22.93
N GLY A 144 -6.12 -2.38 23.25
CA GLY A 144 -5.23 -1.33 23.80
C GLY A 144 -4.28 -1.86 24.85
N GLY A 145 -3.30 -1.03 25.24
CA GLY A 145 -2.35 -1.35 26.31
C GLY A 145 -1.36 -2.48 25.98
N TYR A 146 -1.13 -2.77 24.71
CA TYR A 146 -0.21 -3.80 24.24
C TYR A 146 0.79 -3.23 23.23
N SER A 147 2.07 -3.56 23.41
CA SER A 147 3.14 -3.19 22.47
C SER A 147 4.33 -4.13 22.63
N LYS A 148 5.11 -4.26 21.55
CA LYS A 148 6.35 -5.05 21.49
C LYS A 148 7.53 -4.12 21.25
N PRO A 149 8.26 -3.72 22.28
CA PRO A 149 9.39 -2.82 22.12
C PRO A 149 10.50 -3.42 21.25
N PRO A 150 11.14 -2.62 20.37
CA PRO A 150 12.34 -3.06 19.65
C PRO A 150 13.45 -3.44 20.61
N GLY A 151 14.19 -4.52 20.30
CA GLY A 151 15.28 -5.02 21.13
C GLY A 151 14.90 -6.14 22.08
N MET A 152 13.63 -6.53 22.14
CA MET A 152 13.15 -7.64 22.95
C MET A 152 12.85 -8.92 22.14
N ALA A 153 13.35 -9.02 20.92
CA ALA A 153 13.12 -10.19 20.05
C ALA A 153 11.63 -10.58 19.88
N GLY A 154 10.75 -9.58 19.90
CA GLY A 154 9.30 -9.79 19.84
C GLY A 154 8.65 -10.16 21.17
N GLU A 155 9.39 -10.24 22.27
CA GLU A 155 8.80 -10.41 23.61
C GLU A 155 8.14 -9.12 24.09
N VAL A 156 7.30 -9.25 25.11
CA VAL A 156 6.64 -8.16 25.78
C VAL A 156 7.22 -7.96 27.19
N PRO A 157 7.33 -6.73 27.67
CA PRO A 157 7.82 -6.49 29.03
C PRO A 157 6.78 -6.96 30.07
N THR A 158 7.15 -7.90 30.91
CA THR A 158 6.37 -8.31 32.09
C THR A 158 6.93 -7.74 33.39
N VAL A 159 8.12 -7.17 33.31
CA VAL A 159 8.77 -6.38 34.37
C VAL A 159 9.31 -5.08 33.78
N ARG A 160 9.53 -4.07 34.61
CA ARG A 160 10.13 -2.81 34.17
C ARG A 160 11.54 -3.08 33.64
N THR A 161 11.75 -2.86 32.36
CA THR A 161 12.95 -3.26 31.61
C THR A 161 13.65 -2.07 31.01
N GLU A 162 14.96 -1.95 31.20
CA GLU A 162 15.77 -0.90 30.56
C GLU A 162 16.06 -1.26 29.09
N LEU A 163 15.70 -0.36 28.16
CA LEU A 163 15.91 -0.56 26.71
C LEU A 163 16.36 0.74 26.01
N PRO A 164 17.52 0.72 25.30
CA PRO A 164 18.53 -0.36 25.34
C PRO A 164 19.22 -0.43 26.71
N PRO A 165 19.86 -1.55 27.06
CA PRO A 165 20.60 -1.65 28.32
C PRO A 165 21.62 -0.53 28.49
N GLY A 166 21.72 0.06 29.68
CA GLY A 166 22.62 1.18 29.99
C GLY A 166 22.18 2.55 29.48
N SER A 167 20.98 2.67 28.92
CA SER A 167 20.46 3.92 28.34
C SER A 167 19.75 4.84 29.35
N GLY A 168 19.40 4.34 30.51
CA GLY A 168 18.52 5.02 31.47
C GLY A 168 17.05 5.11 31.03
N LYS A 169 16.67 4.51 29.90
CA LYS A 169 15.29 4.49 29.39
C LYS A 169 14.62 3.17 29.74
N PHE A 170 13.42 3.25 30.26
CA PHE A 170 12.69 2.08 30.71
C PHE A 170 11.38 1.91 29.95
N VAL A 171 11.00 0.67 29.69
CA VAL A 171 9.66 0.26 29.26
C VAL A 171 8.94 -0.35 30.45
N GLU A 172 7.68 0.02 30.61
CA GLU A 172 6.86 -0.44 31.73
C GLU A 172 6.24 -1.81 31.44
N PRO A 173 5.96 -2.62 32.46
CA PRO A 173 5.36 -3.92 32.28
C PRO A 173 3.95 -3.84 31.73
N ILE A 174 3.57 -4.82 30.92
CA ILE A 174 2.22 -4.98 30.39
C ILE A 174 1.44 -5.94 31.26
N ASP A 175 0.25 -5.53 31.70
CA ASP A 175 -0.73 -6.41 32.35
C ASP A 175 -1.36 -7.33 31.30
N LEU A 176 -0.74 -8.49 31.09
CA LEU A 176 -1.16 -9.47 30.10
C LEU A 176 -2.55 -10.06 30.38
N ALA A 177 -2.94 -10.20 31.64
CA ALA A 177 -4.26 -10.68 32.01
C ALA A 177 -5.34 -9.69 31.57
N ARG A 178 -5.16 -8.41 31.88
CA ARG A 178 -6.08 -7.36 31.46
C ARG A 178 -6.19 -7.28 29.93
N VAL A 179 -5.06 -7.38 29.23
CA VAL A 179 -5.06 -7.34 27.75
C VAL A 179 -5.77 -8.56 27.16
N ALA A 180 -5.52 -9.77 27.71
CA ALA A 180 -6.16 -11.00 27.25
C ALA A 180 -7.68 -11.02 27.50
N GLN A 181 -8.15 -10.46 28.60
CA GLN A 181 -9.58 -10.33 28.91
C GLN A 181 -10.29 -9.30 28.03
N ALA A 182 -9.55 -8.34 27.45
CA ALA A 182 -10.09 -7.26 26.63
C ALA A 182 -9.86 -7.47 25.12
N VAL A 183 -9.62 -8.70 24.66
CA VAL A 183 -9.41 -8.97 23.22
C VAL A 183 -10.68 -8.75 22.40
N GLY A 184 -10.49 -8.36 21.15
CA GLY A 184 -11.56 -8.04 20.23
C GLY A 184 -11.18 -8.21 18.77
N LYS A 185 -11.97 -7.57 17.89
CA LYS A 185 -11.68 -7.56 16.46
C LYS A 185 -10.46 -6.68 16.16
N THR A 186 -9.67 -7.12 15.21
CA THR A 186 -8.51 -6.36 14.71
C THR A 186 -8.95 -5.04 14.08
N GLY A 187 -8.34 -3.95 14.53
CA GLY A 187 -8.60 -2.60 14.06
C GLY A 187 -7.41 -1.96 13.34
N VAL A 188 -7.59 -0.71 12.90
CA VAL A 188 -6.53 0.08 12.23
C VAL A 188 -5.29 0.21 13.11
N ALA A 189 -5.45 0.40 14.42
CA ALA A 189 -4.35 0.54 15.35
C ALA A 189 -3.49 -0.73 15.47
N ASN A 190 -4.12 -1.91 15.44
CA ASN A 190 -3.40 -3.19 15.49
C ASN A 190 -2.53 -3.38 14.24
N CYS A 191 -3.12 -3.28 13.04
CA CYS A 191 -2.37 -3.38 11.79
C CYS A 191 -1.31 -2.29 11.69
N GLY A 192 -1.68 -1.05 12.05
CA GLY A 192 -0.84 0.13 12.02
C GLY A 192 0.38 0.04 12.92
N SER A 193 0.32 -0.66 14.06
CA SER A 193 1.46 -0.83 14.97
C SER A 193 2.70 -1.37 14.27
N CYS A 194 2.53 -2.16 13.21
CA CYS A 194 3.60 -2.69 12.38
C CYS A 194 3.67 -2.01 11.00
N HIS A 195 2.53 -1.84 10.32
CA HIS A 195 2.51 -1.39 8.93
C HIS A 195 2.82 0.10 8.77
N PHE A 196 2.50 0.95 9.75
CA PHE A 196 2.87 2.37 9.73
C PHE A 196 4.36 2.58 10.03
N TYR A 197 4.95 1.73 10.88
CA TYR A 197 6.32 1.88 11.37
C TYR A 197 7.35 0.93 10.71
N GLY A 198 6.96 0.20 9.70
CA GLY A 198 7.73 -0.90 9.11
C GLY A 198 9.08 -0.55 8.50
N GLY A 199 9.48 0.70 8.45
CA GLY A 199 10.79 1.17 7.98
C GLY A 199 11.67 1.76 9.10
N GLY A 200 11.32 1.49 10.36
CA GLY A 200 12.03 2.05 11.53
C GLY A 200 11.59 3.48 11.88
N GLY A 201 10.39 3.87 11.53
CA GLY A 201 9.74 5.14 11.86
C GLY A 201 8.41 5.28 11.15
N ASP A 202 7.58 6.21 11.64
CA ASP A 202 6.26 6.48 11.11
C ASP A 202 6.35 6.95 9.63
N GLY A 203 5.54 6.38 8.76
CA GLY A 203 5.47 6.74 7.34
C GLY A 203 6.72 6.43 6.50
N VAL A 204 7.80 5.89 7.10
CA VAL A 204 9.11 5.75 6.42
C VAL A 204 9.00 4.92 5.15
N LYS A 205 8.32 3.78 5.22
CA LYS A 205 8.32 2.77 4.18
C LYS A 205 7.45 3.15 2.99
N HIS A 206 6.17 3.36 3.21
CA HIS A 206 5.18 3.49 2.13
C HIS A 206 4.92 4.95 1.73
N GLY A 207 4.65 5.82 2.69
CA GLY A 207 4.20 7.19 2.46
C GLY A 207 2.70 7.34 2.25
N ASP A 208 1.99 6.25 2.04
CA ASP A 208 0.53 6.15 1.99
C ASP A 208 -0.05 5.28 3.13
N LEU A 209 0.83 4.83 4.04
CA LEU A 209 0.51 4.11 5.27
C LEU A 209 1.32 4.70 6.43
N ASP A 210 0.68 5.50 7.26
CA ASP A 210 1.26 6.13 8.44
C ASP A 210 0.21 6.32 9.54
N SER A 211 0.63 6.82 10.70
CA SER A 211 -0.23 6.96 11.88
C SER A 211 -1.41 7.93 11.70
N SER A 212 -1.39 8.80 10.68
CA SER A 212 -2.49 9.72 10.38
C SER A 212 -3.79 8.97 10.05
N LEU A 213 -3.67 7.75 9.51
CA LEU A 213 -4.82 6.89 9.19
C LEU A 213 -5.61 6.43 10.42
N THR A 214 -5.02 6.47 11.63
CA THR A 214 -5.76 6.20 12.87
C THR A 214 -6.77 7.29 13.21
N ARG A 215 -6.61 8.48 12.63
CA ARG A 215 -7.44 9.68 12.84
C ARG A 215 -7.88 10.30 11.53
N ALA A 216 -7.95 9.50 10.47
CA ALA A 216 -8.30 9.96 9.14
C ALA A 216 -9.61 10.77 9.14
N ASP A 217 -9.63 11.83 8.36
CA ASP A 217 -10.84 12.49 7.89
C ASP A 217 -11.10 12.13 6.43
N ARG A 218 -12.24 12.58 5.91
CA ARG A 218 -12.62 12.32 4.51
C ARG A 218 -11.61 12.89 3.49
N ALA A 219 -10.92 13.99 3.83
CA ALA A 219 -9.96 14.58 2.91
C ALA A 219 -8.71 13.73 2.78
N LEU A 220 -8.31 13.02 3.85
CA LEU A 220 -7.19 12.12 3.85
C LEU A 220 -7.54 10.78 3.16
N ASP A 221 -8.61 10.10 3.59
CA ASP A 221 -9.04 8.83 3.03
C ASP A 221 -10.56 8.63 3.14
N VAL A 222 -11.24 8.53 1.99
CA VAL A 222 -12.71 8.42 1.93
C VAL A 222 -13.24 7.09 2.47
N HIS A 223 -12.42 6.03 2.50
CA HIS A 223 -12.81 4.71 2.97
C HIS A 223 -12.55 4.53 4.46
N MET A 224 -11.36 4.92 4.93
CA MET A 224 -10.93 4.68 6.31
C MET A 224 -11.44 5.74 7.28
N ALA A 225 -11.70 6.96 6.83
CA ALA A 225 -12.29 7.99 7.68
C ALA A 225 -13.60 7.49 8.31
N PRO A 226 -13.80 7.70 9.62
CA PRO A 226 -15.05 7.35 10.29
C PRO A 226 -16.25 8.03 9.64
N LYS A 227 -17.44 7.43 9.79
CA LYS A 227 -18.70 7.98 9.24
C LYS A 227 -18.99 9.38 9.75
N GLU A 228 -18.66 9.64 11.01
CA GLU A 228 -18.82 10.93 11.69
C GLU A 228 -17.91 12.01 11.08
N ARG A 229 -16.84 11.60 10.40
CA ARG A 229 -15.91 12.45 9.64
C ARG A 229 -16.15 12.39 8.13
N GLY A 230 -17.30 11.87 7.71
CA GLY A 230 -17.74 11.82 6.31
C GLY A 230 -17.12 10.72 5.45
N GLY A 231 -16.42 9.75 6.04
CA GLY A 231 -15.88 8.59 5.36
C GLY A 231 -16.81 7.38 5.40
N ALA A 232 -16.33 6.22 4.92
CA ALA A 232 -17.06 4.96 4.94
C ALA A 232 -16.91 4.18 6.26
N GLY A 233 -15.91 4.51 7.08
CA GLY A 233 -15.60 3.83 8.35
C GLY A 233 -15.01 2.44 8.17
N PHE A 234 -14.27 2.20 7.08
CA PHE A 234 -13.66 0.91 6.80
C PHE A 234 -12.41 0.69 7.67
N SER A 235 -12.24 -0.55 8.09
CA SER A 235 -10.98 -1.03 8.67
C SER A 235 -10.09 -1.65 7.58
N CYS A 236 -8.83 -1.94 7.94
CA CYS A 236 -7.90 -2.64 7.04
C CYS A 236 -8.50 -3.98 6.56
N ALA A 237 -9.16 -4.73 7.47
CA ALA A 237 -9.79 -6.01 7.17
C ALA A 237 -10.99 -5.93 6.21
N THR A 238 -11.50 -4.74 5.91
CA THR A 238 -12.56 -4.59 4.90
C THR A 238 -12.05 -4.87 3.48
N CYS A 239 -10.79 -4.51 3.20
CA CYS A 239 -10.13 -4.79 1.92
C CYS A 239 -9.17 -5.98 2.01
N HIS A 240 -8.48 -6.12 3.15
CA HIS A 240 -7.58 -7.22 3.45
C HIS A 240 -8.33 -8.31 4.24
N GLU A 241 -9.28 -8.95 3.57
CA GLU A 241 -10.09 -10.01 4.19
C GLU A 241 -9.21 -11.17 4.67
N ALA A 242 -9.59 -11.77 5.78
CA ALA A 242 -8.91 -12.93 6.34
C ALA A 242 -9.80 -14.16 6.27
N ASP A 243 -9.23 -15.26 5.80
CA ASP A 243 -9.82 -16.58 5.83
C ASP A 243 -8.89 -17.53 6.59
N GLY A 244 -9.33 -18.03 7.74
CA GLY A 244 -8.50 -18.86 8.63
C GLY A 244 -7.15 -18.19 8.95
N HIS A 245 -7.14 -16.92 9.34
CA HIS A 245 -5.97 -16.07 9.58
C HIS A 245 -5.09 -15.75 8.35
N ARG A 246 -5.41 -16.27 7.16
CA ARG A 246 -4.75 -15.85 5.92
C ARG A 246 -5.31 -14.51 5.47
N ILE A 247 -4.56 -13.46 5.71
CA ILE A 247 -4.93 -12.08 5.34
C ILE A 247 -4.59 -11.87 3.87
N ALA A 248 -5.59 -11.43 3.08
CA ALA A 248 -5.41 -11.13 1.67
C ALA A 248 -4.49 -9.92 1.46
N GLY A 249 -3.73 -9.96 0.37
CA GLY A 249 -2.84 -8.88 -0.05
C GLY A 249 -1.37 -9.23 0.05
N SER A 250 -0.62 -8.69 -0.90
CA SER A 250 0.84 -8.83 -0.96
C SER A 250 1.43 -7.69 -1.78
N ARG A 251 2.50 -7.08 -1.29
CA ARG A 251 3.22 -6.06 -2.05
C ARG A 251 4.05 -6.61 -3.21
N VAL A 252 4.30 -7.91 -3.23
CA VAL A 252 5.15 -8.58 -4.23
C VAL A 252 4.33 -9.22 -5.34
N GLN A 253 3.06 -9.46 -5.06
CA GLN A 253 2.08 -9.96 -6.02
C GLN A 253 0.76 -9.25 -5.77
N MET A 254 0.36 -8.41 -6.70
CA MET A 254 -0.86 -7.60 -6.61
C MET A 254 -1.73 -7.85 -7.84
N SER A 255 -3.03 -7.57 -7.71
CA SER A 255 -3.91 -7.46 -8.87
C SER A 255 -3.77 -6.05 -9.45
N ALA A 256 -3.03 -5.92 -10.56
CA ALA A 256 -2.90 -4.65 -11.27
C ALA A 256 -4.17 -4.31 -12.05
N VAL A 257 -4.89 -5.33 -12.50
CA VAL A 257 -6.16 -5.26 -13.22
C VAL A 257 -7.09 -6.29 -12.62
N ASP A 258 -8.30 -5.88 -12.25
CA ASP A 258 -9.33 -6.81 -11.82
C ASP A 258 -10.10 -7.34 -13.05
N ALA A 259 -9.68 -8.50 -13.54
CA ALA A 259 -10.32 -9.14 -14.69
C ALA A 259 -11.67 -9.81 -14.34
N HIS A 260 -11.96 -10.04 -13.07
CA HIS A 260 -13.07 -10.88 -12.62
C HIS A 260 -14.23 -10.08 -12.02
N GLY A 261 -14.01 -8.79 -11.68
CA GLY A 261 -15.04 -7.92 -11.14
C GLY A 261 -15.40 -8.19 -9.66
N PRO A 262 -16.56 -7.69 -9.19
CA PRO A 262 -16.89 -7.63 -7.76
C PRO A 262 -17.01 -8.98 -7.04
N ALA A 263 -17.29 -10.07 -7.77
CA ALA A 263 -17.63 -11.37 -7.19
C ALA A 263 -16.43 -12.17 -6.64
N LEU A 264 -15.20 -11.73 -6.93
CA LEU A 264 -14.00 -12.52 -6.65
C LEU A 264 -12.96 -11.73 -5.83
N ARG A 265 -13.41 -11.00 -4.82
CA ARG A 265 -12.51 -10.33 -3.88
C ARG A 265 -11.52 -11.32 -3.27
N GLY A 266 -10.22 -11.02 -3.40
CA GLY A 266 -9.18 -11.82 -2.80
C GLY A 266 -9.05 -13.25 -3.32
N ALA A 267 -9.68 -13.58 -4.45
CA ALA A 267 -9.78 -14.95 -4.96
C ALA A 267 -8.48 -15.49 -5.55
N ASP A 268 -7.56 -14.64 -5.98
CA ASP A 268 -6.27 -15.07 -6.53
C ASP A 268 -5.41 -15.69 -5.43
N GLU A 269 -5.49 -17.01 -5.30
CA GLU A 269 -4.70 -17.82 -4.37
C GLU A 269 -4.76 -17.32 -2.90
N GLY A 270 -5.81 -16.57 -2.54
CA GLY A 270 -6.00 -15.97 -1.23
C GLY A 270 -5.01 -14.85 -0.90
N ARG A 271 -4.45 -14.17 -1.90
CA ARG A 271 -3.44 -13.14 -1.67
C ARG A 271 -3.82 -11.74 -2.12
N SER A 272 -4.71 -11.59 -3.08
CA SER A 272 -5.13 -10.26 -3.53
C SER A 272 -6.08 -9.62 -2.54
N ALA A 273 -5.78 -8.39 -2.11
CA ALA A 273 -6.74 -7.54 -1.42
C ALA A 273 -7.88 -7.15 -2.36
N ALA A 274 -8.99 -6.66 -1.80
CA ALA A 274 -10.08 -6.12 -2.60
C ALA A 274 -9.58 -4.99 -3.49
N THR A 275 -9.85 -5.08 -4.79
CA THR A 275 -9.53 -4.03 -5.76
C THR A 275 -10.59 -2.93 -5.75
N CYS A 276 -10.30 -1.77 -6.37
CA CYS A 276 -11.29 -0.72 -6.54
C CYS A 276 -12.51 -1.23 -7.31
N GLN A 277 -12.27 -2.00 -8.36
CA GLN A 277 -13.30 -2.57 -9.23
C GLN A 277 -14.20 -3.56 -8.50
N SER A 278 -13.69 -4.26 -7.48
CA SER A 278 -14.47 -5.23 -6.71
C SER A 278 -15.69 -4.61 -6.00
N CYS A 279 -15.64 -3.30 -5.73
CA CYS A 279 -16.75 -2.55 -5.14
C CYS A 279 -17.38 -1.54 -6.11
N HIS A 280 -16.55 -0.85 -6.91
CA HIS A 280 -16.99 0.23 -7.79
C HIS A 280 -17.31 -0.23 -9.22
N GLY A 281 -16.96 -1.47 -9.59
CA GLY A 281 -17.09 -2.00 -10.95
C GLY A 281 -16.05 -1.42 -11.92
N ASN A 282 -16.04 -1.95 -13.15
CA ASN A 282 -15.03 -1.58 -14.16
C ASN A 282 -15.31 -0.24 -14.87
N LYS A 283 -16.52 0.29 -14.76
CA LYS A 283 -16.95 1.55 -15.39
C LYS A 283 -17.69 2.41 -14.36
N PRO A 284 -16.98 2.95 -13.34
CA PRO A 284 -17.59 3.62 -12.19
C PRO A 284 -18.09 5.04 -12.48
N HIS A 285 -17.56 5.73 -13.48
CA HIS A 285 -17.90 7.11 -13.80
C HIS A 285 -19.19 7.18 -14.60
N ARG A 286 -20.26 7.79 -14.04
CA ARG A 286 -21.61 7.80 -14.61
C ARG A 286 -22.26 9.19 -14.66
N GLU A 287 -21.55 10.24 -14.24
CA GLU A 287 -22.11 11.58 -14.00
C GLU A 287 -22.50 12.31 -15.30
N SER A 288 -21.86 12.01 -16.42
CA SER A 288 -22.16 12.58 -17.73
C SER A 288 -21.70 11.66 -18.85
N LEU A 289 -22.25 11.82 -20.08
CA LEU A 289 -21.80 11.07 -21.27
C LEU A 289 -20.31 11.23 -21.51
N LEU A 290 -19.77 12.44 -21.29
CA LEU A 290 -18.35 12.72 -21.43
C LEU A 290 -17.51 11.98 -20.37
N ALA A 291 -17.94 11.99 -19.11
CA ALA A 291 -17.30 11.27 -18.02
C ALA A 291 -17.35 9.75 -18.26
N VAL A 292 -18.53 9.21 -18.65
CA VAL A 292 -18.69 7.81 -18.99
C VAL A 292 -17.70 7.38 -20.07
N GLN A 293 -17.59 8.13 -21.16
CA GLN A 293 -16.74 7.74 -22.28
C GLN A 293 -15.25 7.97 -22.01
N ARG A 294 -14.88 9.14 -21.49
CA ARG A 294 -13.46 9.49 -21.33
C ARG A 294 -12.84 8.87 -20.10
N LEU A 295 -13.45 9.04 -18.92
CA LEU A 295 -12.84 8.57 -17.67
C LEU A 295 -12.86 7.05 -17.57
N ASN A 296 -13.93 6.39 -18.02
CA ASN A 296 -13.96 4.93 -18.06
C ASN A 296 -12.99 4.32 -19.09
N ASN A 297 -12.63 5.04 -20.17
CA ASN A 297 -11.59 4.58 -21.08
C ASN A 297 -10.19 4.72 -20.44
N HIS A 298 -9.96 5.74 -19.60
CA HIS A 298 -8.71 5.85 -18.85
C HIS A 298 -8.49 4.65 -17.93
N SER A 299 -9.54 4.05 -17.34
CA SER A 299 -9.41 2.88 -16.47
C SER A 299 -8.91 1.63 -17.19
N ASP A 300 -8.90 1.63 -18.53
CA ASP A 300 -8.31 0.55 -19.33
C ASP A 300 -6.76 0.67 -19.44
N VAL A 301 -6.19 1.84 -19.06
CA VAL A 301 -4.75 2.12 -19.14
C VAL A 301 -4.18 2.55 -17.79
N LEU A 302 -4.94 3.30 -16.99
CA LEU A 302 -4.53 3.84 -15.70
C LEU A 302 -5.15 3.03 -14.57
N ALA A 303 -4.38 2.75 -13.52
CA ALA A 303 -4.94 2.31 -12.26
C ALA A 303 -5.80 3.43 -11.64
N CYS A 304 -6.85 3.08 -10.92
CA CYS A 304 -7.74 4.06 -10.28
C CYS A 304 -6.97 5.00 -9.34
N GLN A 305 -5.96 4.48 -8.66
CA GLN A 305 -5.08 5.22 -7.76
C GLN A 305 -4.28 6.32 -8.47
N ALA A 306 -4.03 6.18 -9.79
CA ALA A 306 -3.31 7.20 -10.56
C ALA A 306 -4.03 8.57 -10.57
N CYS A 307 -5.36 8.55 -10.41
CA CYS A 307 -6.18 9.75 -10.31
C CYS A 307 -6.67 10.02 -8.87
N HIS A 308 -7.07 8.97 -8.15
CA HIS A 308 -7.71 9.09 -6.85
C HIS A 308 -6.76 9.16 -5.65
N VAL A 309 -5.44 8.98 -5.87
CA VAL A 309 -4.40 9.28 -4.89
C VAL A 309 -3.46 10.35 -5.48
N PRO A 310 -3.84 11.64 -5.42
CA PRO A 310 -3.14 12.72 -6.13
C PRO A 310 -1.72 12.98 -5.60
N THR A 311 -1.49 12.77 -4.33
CA THR A 311 -0.20 12.85 -3.63
C THR A 311 -0.17 11.81 -2.52
N PHE A 312 1.00 11.49 -2.00
CA PHE A 312 1.17 10.65 -0.80
C PHE A 312 1.87 11.44 0.31
N ALA A 313 1.98 10.88 1.53
CA ALA A 313 2.40 11.57 2.75
C ALA A 313 1.52 12.81 3.04
N ARG A 314 0.20 12.63 2.98
CA ARG A 314 -0.81 13.71 3.01
C ARG A 314 -1.32 14.01 4.43
N GLY A 315 -1.01 13.16 5.39
CA GLY A 315 -1.56 13.24 6.75
C GLY A 315 -0.73 14.10 7.72
N GLY A 316 0.22 14.91 7.23
CA GLY A 316 1.16 15.66 8.06
C GLY A 316 2.23 14.76 8.72
N VAL A 317 2.42 13.55 8.18
CA VAL A 317 3.50 12.64 8.53
C VAL A 317 4.46 12.55 7.34
N PRO A 318 5.67 13.13 7.41
CA PRO A 318 6.60 13.08 6.30
C PRO A 318 7.13 11.66 6.08
N THR A 319 7.24 11.28 4.82
CA THR A 319 7.84 10.01 4.42
C THR A 319 9.31 10.17 4.05
N LYS A 320 10.13 9.14 4.28
CA LYS A 320 11.50 9.15 3.78
C LYS A 320 11.53 8.87 2.28
N MET A 321 12.12 9.79 1.52
CA MET A 321 12.34 9.68 0.08
C MET A 321 13.77 9.22 -0.24
N GLY A 322 14.71 9.45 0.69
CA GLY A 322 16.10 9.04 0.54
C GLY A 322 16.74 8.64 1.86
N TRP A 323 17.74 7.72 1.77
CA TRP A 323 18.52 7.26 2.90
C TRP A 323 19.95 6.91 2.48
N ASP A 324 20.90 7.74 2.90
CA ASP A 324 22.32 7.53 2.58
C ASP A 324 23.10 6.97 3.77
N TRP A 325 23.31 5.64 3.76
CA TRP A 325 24.08 4.96 4.77
C TRP A 325 25.58 5.27 4.71
N SER A 326 26.12 5.72 3.57
CA SER A 326 27.54 6.03 3.43
C SER A 326 27.98 7.22 4.29
N THR A 327 27.04 8.02 4.76
CA THR A 327 27.29 9.18 5.62
C THR A 327 27.14 8.86 7.10
N ALA A 328 26.70 7.66 7.46
CA ALA A 328 26.58 7.26 8.85
C ALA A 328 27.94 7.17 9.55
N GLY A 329 27.96 7.30 10.87
CA GLY A 329 29.16 7.22 11.69
C GLY A 329 29.85 8.55 11.99
N ARG A 330 29.33 9.71 11.51
CA ARG A 330 29.87 11.01 11.93
C ARG A 330 29.56 11.27 13.41
N LEU A 331 30.59 11.63 14.18
CA LEU A 331 30.50 11.93 15.60
C LEU A 331 30.78 13.41 15.86
N THR A 332 30.42 13.90 17.04
CA THR A 332 30.84 15.22 17.52
C THR A 332 32.35 15.23 17.80
N PRO A 333 33.01 16.40 17.96
CA PRO A 333 34.42 16.46 18.37
C PRO A 333 34.73 15.69 19.66
N GLU A 334 33.74 15.50 20.53
CA GLU A 334 33.84 14.77 21.80
C GLU A 334 33.55 13.27 21.64
N GLY A 335 33.41 12.76 20.39
CA GLY A 335 33.16 11.35 20.09
C GLY A 335 31.72 10.87 20.36
N LYS A 336 30.76 11.79 20.53
CA LYS A 336 29.36 11.41 20.80
C LYS A 336 28.55 11.32 19.51
N PRO A 337 27.51 10.47 19.47
CA PRO A 337 26.58 10.41 18.35
C PRO A 337 25.91 11.77 18.08
N LEU A 338 25.82 12.12 16.80
CA LEU A 338 25.25 13.37 16.31
C LEU A 338 23.87 13.11 15.71
N GLN A 339 22.92 13.99 15.99
CA GLN A 339 21.62 14.03 15.32
C GLN A 339 21.34 15.46 14.84
N LYS A 340 20.89 15.59 13.58
CA LYS A 340 20.44 16.88 13.02
C LYS A 340 18.96 16.81 12.68
N LYS A 341 18.28 17.91 12.90
CA LYS A 341 16.86 18.07 12.59
C LYS A 341 16.65 19.24 11.65
N ASP A 342 15.58 19.18 10.85
CA ASP A 342 15.10 20.31 10.05
C ASP A 342 14.34 21.33 10.90
N SER A 343 13.82 22.38 10.24
CA SER A 343 13.03 23.44 10.90
C SER A 343 11.71 22.95 11.51
N HIS A 344 11.21 21.77 11.09
CA HIS A 344 9.99 21.15 11.58
C HIS A 344 10.26 20.14 12.71
N GLY A 345 11.54 19.93 13.07
CA GLY A 345 11.95 18.99 14.11
C GLY A 345 12.14 17.55 13.64
N HIS A 346 12.02 17.27 12.33
CA HIS A 346 12.24 15.96 11.77
C HIS A 346 13.73 15.66 11.65
N VAL A 347 14.11 14.41 11.98
CA VAL A 347 15.50 13.97 11.88
C VAL A 347 15.89 13.84 10.41
N ILE A 348 16.90 14.62 9.99
CA ILE A 348 17.49 14.60 8.65
C ILE A 348 18.88 13.98 8.61
N TYR A 349 19.51 13.78 9.75
CA TYR A 349 20.75 13.04 9.94
C TYR A 349 20.79 12.36 11.32
N ASP A 350 21.32 11.16 11.37
CA ASP A 350 21.60 10.42 12.60
C ASP A 350 22.90 9.62 12.42
N SER A 351 23.86 9.73 13.34
CA SER A 351 25.13 8.99 13.29
C SER A 351 24.94 7.49 13.08
N LYS A 352 23.88 6.92 13.64
CA LYS A 352 23.55 5.50 13.52
C LYS A 352 23.02 5.12 12.14
N LYS A 353 22.57 6.09 11.33
CA LYS A 353 21.77 5.81 10.13
C LYS A 353 22.20 6.61 8.89
N GLY A 354 22.90 7.75 9.04
CA GLY A 354 23.28 8.64 7.95
C GLY A 354 22.24 9.72 7.64
N ASP A 355 22.30 10.27 6.44
CA ASP A 355 21.45 11.35 5.97
C ASP A 355 20.10 10.84 5.43
N PHE A 356 19.04 11.63 5.64
CA PHE A 356 17.68 11.39 5.16
C PHE A 356 17.18 12.53 4.28
N THR A 357 16.42 12.18 3.27
CA THR A 357 15.55 13.12 2.54
C THR A 357 14.10 12.80 2.88
N LEU A 358 13.33 13.81 3.23
CA LEU A 358 11.92 13.69 3.60
C LEU A 358 11.04 14.34 2.54
N GLY A 359 9.79 13.92 2.44
CA GLY A 359 8.77 14.50 1.56
C GLY A 359 7.39 14.46 2.20
N GLU A 360 6.60 15.51 1.96
CA GLU A 360 5.19 15.63 2.30
C GLU A 360 4.41 16.03 1.05
N ASP A 361 3.16 15.63 0.94
CA ASP A 361 2.29 15.90 -0.21
C ASP A 361 2.96 15.60 -1.57
N VAL A 362 3.73 14.51 -1.63
CA VAL A 362 4.58 14.17 -2.76
C VAL A 362 3.74 13.68 -3.93
N VAL A 363 3.94 14.26 -5.12
CA VAL A 363 3.38 13.73 -6.36
C VAL A 363 4.05 12.40 -6.68
N PRO A 364 3.30 11.30 -6.92
CA PRO A 364 3.88 10.01 -7.25
C PRO A 364 4.62 10.02 -8.60
N ASP A 365 5.62 9.15 -8.74
CA ASP A 365 6.07 8.67 -10.04
C ASP A 365 5.06 7.68 -10.63
N TYR A 366 5.12 7.45 -11.94
CA TYR A 366 4.20 6.56 -12.64
C TYR A 366 4.97 5.52 -13.45
N VAL A 367 4.57 4.24 -13.30
CA VAL A 367 5.20 3.12 -13.99
C VAL A 367 4.14 2.15 -14.51
N TRP A 368 4.47 1.44 -15.60
CA TRP A 368 3.69 0.26 -16.00
C TRP A 368 3.84 -0.84 -14.96
N PHE A 369 2.73 -1.51 -14.63
CA PHE A 369 2.71 -2.57 -13.65
C PHE A 369 1.64 -3.61 -13.97
N ASN A 370 2.03 -4.89 -13.98
CA ASN A 370 1.14 -6.03 -14.23
C ASN A 370 0.85 -6.87 -12.98
N GLY A 371 1.19 -6.37 -11.80
CA GLY A 371 0.99 -7.06 -10.53
C GLY A 371 2.21 -7.84 -10.04
N THR A 372 3.27 -7.98 -10.84
CA THR A 372 4.49 -8.71 -10.49
C THR A 372 5.62 -7.77 -10.13
N VAL A 373 6.24 -8.01 -8.99
CA VAL A 373 7.44 -7.27 -8.55
C VAL A 373 8.60 -8.25 -8.43
N ARG A 374 9.68 -7.99 -9.15
CA ARG A 374 10.93 -8.75 -9.06
C ARG A 374 11.93 -8.01 -8.18
N TYR A 375 12.63 -8.75 -7.32
CA TYR A 375 13.60 -8.19 -6.38
C TYR A 375 15.03 -8.56 -6.73
N THR A 376 15.95 -7.65 -6.45
CA THR A 376 17.38 -7.98 -6.32
C THR A 376 17.58 -8.69 -4.99
N LEU A 377 18.05 -9.92 -5.04
CA LEU A 377 18.29 -10.75 -3.87
C LEU A 377 19.72 -10.52 -3.34
N GLN A 378 19.94 -10.95 -2.12
CA GLN A 378 21.23 -10.86 -1.44
C GLN A 378 22.36 -11.63 -2.17
N THR A 379 21.98 -12.67 -2.92
CA THR A 379 22.92 -13.51 -3.70
C THR A 379 23.18 -12.98 -5.11
N ASP A 380 22.45 -11.96 -5.56
CA ASP A 380 22.58 -11.47 -6.93
C ASP A 380 23.84 -10.59 -7.08
N THR A 381 24.52 -10.78 -8.21
CA THR A 381 25.64 -9.91 -8.59
C THR A 381 25.09 -8.58 -9.12
N ILE A 382 25.62 -7.47 -8.60
CA ILE A 382 25.23 -6.12 -9.01
C ILE A 382 26.32 -5.46 -9.87
N ASP A 383 25.92 -4.44 -10.62
CA ASP A 383 26.84 -3.51 -11.25
C ASP A 383 26.91 -2.21 -10.42
N PRO A 384 27.99 -1.99 -9.66
CA PRO A 384 28.11 -0.83 -8.77
C PRO A 384 28.35 0.50 -9.51
N THR A 385 28.54 0.49 -10.82
CA THR A 385 28.68 1.73 -11.63
C THR A 385 27.31 2.33 -11.94
N ASN A 386 26.25 1.55 -11.87
CA ASN A 386 24.87 1.94 -12.11
C ASN A 386 24.05 2.01 -10.83
N VAL A 387 22.83 2.55 -10.93
CA VAL A 387 21.84 2.47 -9.84
C VAL A 387 21.31 1.06 -9.73
N VAL A 388 21.44 0.45 -8.56
CA VAL A 388 20.91 -0.88 -8.27
C VAL A 388 19.43 -0.77 -7.89
N HIS A 389 18.57 -1.34 -8.72
CA HIS A 389 17.14 -1.42 -8.41
C HIS A 389 16.88 -2.57 -7.44
N ILE A 390 16.58 -2.23 -6.18
CA ILE A 390 16.21 -3.23 -5.14
C ILE A 390 14.97 -4.02 -5.57
N ASN A 391 14.04 -3.37 -6.27
CA ASN A 391 12.93 -4.04 -6.92
C ASN A 391 12.62 -3.41 -8.28
N ARG A 392 11.94 -4.17 -9.12
CA ARG A 392 11.45 -3.74 -10.43
C ARG A 392 10.01 -4.17 -10.59
N PHE A 393 9.16 -3.27 -11.03
CA PHE A 393 7.78 -3.54 -11.39
C PHE A 393 7.77 -4.07 -12.82
N GLU A 394 7.16 -5.23 -13.04
CA GLU A 394 6.99 -5.79 -14.38
C GLU A 394 5.73 -5.20 -15.02
N GLY A 395 5.77 -5.03 -16.33
CA GLY A 395 4.67 -4.49 -17.12
C GLY A 395 5.12 -3.60 -18.25
N SER A 396 4.27 -3.41 -19.24
CA SER A 396 4.52 -2.56 -20.40
C SER A 396 3.21 -2.12 -21.06
N ALA A 397 3.29 -1.19 -22.00
CA ALA A 397 2.14 -0.74 -22.80
C ALA A 397 1.50 -1.86 -23.66
N GLY A 398 2.28 -2.87 -24.06
CA GLY A 398 1.80 -4.02 -24.84
C GLY A 398 1.24 -5.15 -23.98
N ASP A 399 1.30 -5.06 -22.67
CA ASP A 399 0.80 -6.07 -21.74
C ASP A 399 -0.62 -5.73 -21.28
N ALA A 400 -1.60 -6.49 -21.72
CA ALA A 400 -3.02 -6.31 -21.39
C ALA A 400 -3.30 -6.43 -19.87
N GLY A 401 -2.43 -7.15 -19.13
CA GLY A 401 -2.46 -7.25 -17.67
C GLY A 401 -1.87 -6.04 -16.95
N SER A 402 -1.32 -5.06 -17.68
CA SER A 402 -0.67 -3.88 -17.11
C SER A 402 -1.60 -2.68 -17.01
N ARG A 403 -1.32 -1.84 -16.02
CA ARG A 403 -1.86 -0.47 -15.88
C ARG A 403 -0.72 0.46 -15.48
N ILE A 404 -0.88 1.75 -15.72
CA ILE A 404 0.03 2.78 -15.20
C ILE A 404 -0.34 3.04 -13.76
N TRP A 405 0.58 2.76 -12.84
CA TRP A 405 0.40 2.84 -11.40
C TRP A 405 1.21 3.99 -10.80
N PRO A 406 0.66 4.68 -9.78
CA PRO A 406 1.43 5.62 -8.98
C PRO A 406 2.36 4.85 -8.04
N VAL A 407 3.60 5.31 -7.94
CA VAL A 407 4.61 4.73 -7.05
C VAL A 407 5.39 5.81 -6.30
N LYS A 408 5.82 5.48 -5.10
CA LYS A 408 6.86 6.20 -4.38
C LYS A 408 8.21 5.66 -4.84
N ARG A 409 9.10 6.55 -5.27
CA ARG A 409 10.50 6.24 -5.56
C ARG A 409 11.35 6.54 -4.32
N PHE A 410 12.01 5.52 -3.78
CA PHE A 410 12.88 5.64 -2.63
C PHE A 410 14.34 5.48 -3.08
N SER A 411 15.14 6.52 -2.93
CA SER A 411 16.58 6.51 -3.24
C SER A 411 17.39 6.07 -2.03
N GLY A 412 18.37 5.19 -2.23
CA GLY A 412 19.24 4.72 -1.18
C GLY A 412 20.71 4.77 -1.55
N ARG A 413 21.57 4.65 -0.55
CA ARG A 413 22.99 4.37 -0.74
C ARG A 413 23.41 3.34 0.31
N GLN A 414 23.82 2.14 -0.16
CA GLN A 414 23.95 0.93 0.67
C GLN A 414 25.29 0.26 0.47
N PRO A 415 25.80 -0.44 1.51
CA PRO A 415 27.07 -1.15 1.41
C PRO A 415 26.99 -2.36 0.48
N TYR A 416 28.07 -2.61 -0.25
CA TYR A 416 28.27 -3.80 -1.07
C TYR A 416 29.71 -4.32 -0.96
N ASP A 417 29.90 -5.61 -1.17
CA ASP A 417 31.23 -6.22 -1.29
C ASP A 417 31.83 -5.93 -2.66
N LYS A 418 33.03 -5.35 -2.72
CA LYS A 418 33.66 -4.94 -3.97
C LYS A 418 34.10 -6.12 -4.85
N LEU A 419 34.57 -7.21 -4.23
CA LEU A 419 35.04 -8.39 -4.96
C LEU A 419 33.86 -9.22 -5.47
N HIS A 420 32.94 -9.57 -4.59
CA HIS A 420 31.77 -10.40 -4.92
C HIS A 420 30.69 -9.64 -5.64
N ARG A 421 30.70 -8.29 -5.59
CA ARG A 421 29.68 -7.40 -6.17
C ARG A 421 28.28 -7.77 -5.71
N GLN A 422 28.10 -7.96 -4.42
CA GLN A 422 26.83 -8.28 -3.78
C GLN A 422 26.50 -7.23 -2.71
N LEU A 423 25.22 -6.89 -2.58
CA LEU A 423 24.75 -6.02 -1.49
C LEU A 423 24.93 -6.74 -0.15
N LEU A 424 25.43 -6.03 0.85
CA LEU A 424 25.70 -6.56 2.18
C LEU A 424 24.62 -6.14 3.18
N VAL A 425 24.26 -7.03 4.09
CA VAL A 425 23.40 -6.74 5.24
C VAL A 425 24.29 -6.43 6.45
N PRO A 426 24.31 -5.22 6.97
CA PRO A 426 25.13 -4.89 8.14
C PRO A 426 24.46 -5.37 9.43
N HIS A 427 25.28 -5.76 10.39
CA HIS A 427 24.87 -5.93 11.78
C HIS A 427 24.79 -4.56 12.44
N THR A 428 23.59 -4.06 12.77
CA THR A 428 23.43 -2.65 13.17
C THR A 428 22.89 -2.43 14.56
N ALA A 429 21.87 -3.18 14.96
CA ALA A 429 20.96 -2.75 16.03
C ALA A 429 21.03 -3.59 17.31
N VAL A 430 21.71 -4.72 17.29
CA VAL A 430 21.90 -5.57 18.47
C VAL A 430 22.95 -4.94 19.37
N PRO A 431 22.74 -4.80 20.70
CA PRO A 431 23.69 -4.15 21.59
C PRO A 431 24.91 -5.04 21.91
N ASP A 432 25.85 -5.11 20.96
CA ASP A 432 27.15 -5.77 21.10
C ASP A 432 28.25 -4.96 20.42
N ASP A 433 29.52 -5.43 20.54
CA ASP A 433 30.70 -4.73 20.01
C ASP A 433 30.88 -4.82 18.50
N SER A 434 30.12 -5.62 17.82
CA SER A 434 30.12 -5.73 16.35
C SER A 434 29.03 -4.88 15.69
N ALA A 435 28.04 -4.43 16.44
CA ALA A 435 26.92 -3.69 15.91
C ALA A 435 27.23 -2.22 15.62
N PHE A 436 26.96 -1.78 14.41
CA PHE A 436 27.30 -0.44 13.92
C PHE A 436 26.77 0.70 14.81
N TRP A 437 25.56 0.56 15.38
CA TRP A 437 24.96 1.60 16.22
C TRP A 437 25.65 1.82 17.56
N PHE A 438 26.59 0.93 17.94
CA PHE A 438 27.30 0.97 19.22
C PHE A 438 28.81 1.23 19.05
N ASN A 439 29.37 0.91 17.88
CA ASN A 439 30.81 1.06 17.62
C ASN A 439 31.14 1.98 16.43
N PHE A 440 30.19 2.25 15.53
CA PHE A 440 30.38 3.01 14.28
C PHE A 440 31.45 2.47 13.35
N ASP A 441 31.76 1.17 13.42
CA ASP A 441 32.77 0.46 12.64
C ASP A 441 32.11 -0.37 11.54
N TRP A 442 32.17 0.13 10.28
CA TRP A 442 31.59 -0.56 9.13
C TRP A 442 32.23 -1.93 8.86
N PRO A 443 33.58 -2.09 8.84
CA PRO A 443 34.21 -3.41 8.66
C PRO A 443 33.72 -4.46 9.64
N LYS A 444 33.60 -4.14 10.93
CA LYS A 444 33.07 -5.07 11.94
C LYS A 444 31.60 -5.43 11.68
N ALA A 445 30.78 -4.41 11.47
CA ALA A 445 29.34 -4.59 11.26
C ALA A 445 29.04 -5.39 9.98
N LEU A 446 29.80 -5.17 8.90
CA LEU A 446 29.61 -5.90 7.66
C LEU A 446 30.11 -7.35 7.76
N ARG A 447 31.21 -7.62 8.48
CA ARG A 447 31.69 -8.97 8.75
C ARG A 447 30.68 -9.78 9.56
N ALA A 448 30.20 -9.22 10.68
CA ALA A 448 29.21 -9.87 11.52
C ALA A 448 27.88 -10.11 10.77
N GLY A 449 27.45 -9.14 9.95
CA GLY A 449 26.28 -9.29 9.10
C GLY A 449 26.45 -10.38 8.03
N ALA A 450 27.59 -10.44 7.39
CA ALA A 450 27.92 -11.47 6.40
C ALA A 450 27.92 -12.87 7.02
N GLU A 451 28.55 -13.03 8.19
CA GLU A 451 28.56 -14.28 8.95
C GLU A 451 27.13 -14.74 9.32
N ALA A 452 26.31 -13.84 9.88
CA ALA A 452 24.93 -14.14 10.26
C ALA A 452 24.02 -14.49 9.07
N THR A 453 24.30 -13.93 7.90
CA THR A 453 23.52 -14.17 6.68
C THR A 453 24.08 -15.29 5.80
N GLY A 454 25.30 -15.79 6.09
CA GLY A 454 26.01 -16.77 5.27
C GLY A 454 26.51 -16.21 3.94
N GLN A 455 26.70 -14.87 3.85
CA GLN A 455 27.25 -14.23 2.66
C GLN A 455 28.79 -14.28 2.65
N PRO A 456 29.42 -14.38 1.47
CA PRO A 456 30.85 -14.13 1.36
C PRO A 456 31.13 -12.63 1.61
N PHE A 457 32.22 -12.35 2.34
CA PHE A 457 32.72 -11.00 2.54
C PHE A 457 34.25 -10.97 2.35
N SER A 458 34.67 -10.22 1.34
CA SER A 458 36.10 -10.12 0.98
C SER A 458 36.93 -9.28 1.97
N GLY A 459 36.28 -8.49 2.81
CA GLY A 459 36.92 -7.47 3.64
C GLY A 459 36.95 -6.09 2.97
N GLU A 460 36.72 -6.02 1.64
CA GLU A 460 36.63 -4.77 0.89
C GLU A 460 35.20 -4.42 0.58
N TYR A 461 34.77 -3.23 0.98
CA TYR A 461 33.41 -2.75 0.74
C TYR A 461 33.39 -1.37 0.08
N GLY A 462 32.26 -1.03 -0.48
CA GLY A 462 31.93 0.28 -1.00
C GLY A 462 30.45 0.59 -0.76
N PHE A 463 30.01 1.75 -1.21
CA PHE A 463 28.59 2.14 -1.16
C PHE A 463 28.09 2.39 -2.57
N VAL A 464 26.98 1.76 -2.93
CA VAL A 464 26.33 1.87 -4.25
C VAL A 464 24.99 2.58 -4.09
N ARG A 465 24.62 3.36 -5.12
CA ARG A 465 23.28 3.98 -5.21
C ARG A 465 22.24 2.90 -5.45
N THR A 466 21.17 2.93 -4.69
CA THR A 466 20.04 2.01 -4.82
C THR A 466 18.74 2.76 -5.02
N GLU A 467 17.76 2.09 -5.62
CA GLU A 467 16.43 2.59 -5.82
C GLU A 467 15.41 1.50 -5.52
N MET A 468 14.30 1.87 -4.87
CA MET A 468 13.20 0.97 -4.58
C MET A 468 11.88 1.65 -4.83
N LEU A 469 10.95 0.95 -5.51
CA LEU A 469 9.62 1.45 -5.80
C LEU A 469 8.60 0.85 -4.83
N TRP A 470 7.64 1.68 -4.40
CA TRP A 470 6.52 1.30 -3.56
C TRP A 470 5.22 1.68 -4.24
N PRO A 471 4.27 0.76 -4.45
CA PRO A 471 2.97 1.11 -5.01
C PRO A 471 2.20 1.98 -4.02
N ILE A 472 1.55 3.02 -4.50
CA ILE A 472 0.69 3.92 -3.73
C ILE A 472 -0.75 3.45 -3.93
N THR A 473 -1.40 3.02 -2.84
CA THR A 473 -2.70 2.34 -2.88
C THR A 473 -3.71 2.81 -1.83
N HIS A 474 -3.23 3.52 -0.80
CA HIS A 474 -4.04 4.03 0.31
C HIS A 474 -4.17 5.55 0.26
N MET A 475 -4.86 6.15 1.24
CA MET A 475 -5.14 7.59 1.30
C MET A 475 -5.92 8.08 0.08
N VAL A 476 -7.01 7.37 -0.25
CA VAL A 476 -7.86 7.70 -1.41
C VAL A 476 -8.61 9.01 -1.16
N ALA A 477 -8.32 10.00 -2.00
CA ALA A 477 -8.91 11.34 -1.91
C ALA A 477 -10.38 11.36 -2.38
N PRO A 478 -11.18 12.32 -1.90
CA PRO A 478 -12.50 12.61 -2.50
C PRO A 478 -12.40 12.88 -4.00
N ALA A 479 -13.41 12.53 -4.77
CA ALA A 479 -13.44 12.73 -6.23
C ALA A 479 -13.16 14.19 -6.64
N SER A 480 -13.58 15.16 -5.83
CA SER A 480 -13.29 16.59 -6.06
C SER A 480 -11.79 16.96 -5.98
N GLN A 481 -10.98 16.12 -5.35
CA GLN A 481 -9.55 16.29 -5.22
C GLN A 481 -8.75 15.35 -6.15
N ALA A 482 -9.42 14.56 -6.99
CA ALA A 482 -8.77 13.69 -7.95
C ALA A 482 -7.89 14.51 -8.93
N VAL A 483 -6.88 13.85 -9.49
CA VAL A 483 -5.97 14.46 -10.47
C VAL A 483 -6.74 15.05 -11.64
N ARG A 484 -6.47 16.31 -11.97
CA ARG A 484 -7.13 17.05 -13.05
C ARG A 484 -6.53 16.69 -14.41
N CYS A 485 -7.32 16.82 -15.47
CA CYS A 485 -6.90 16.51 -16.85
C CYS A 485 -5.58 17.21 -17.24
N SER A 486 -5.45 18.50 -16.93
CA SER A 486 -4.26 19.31 -17.26
C SER A 486 -2.98 18.87 -16.53
N GLN A 487 -3.10 18.14 -15.42
CA GLN A 487 -1.92 17.64 -14.69
C GLN A 487 -1.25 16.43 -15.39
N CYS A 488 -1.97 15.74 -16.28
CA CYS A 488 -1.43 14.67 -17.12
C CYS A 488 -1.28 15.12 -18.58
N HIS A 489 -2.28 15.87 -19.11
CA HIS A 489 -2.35 16.31 -20.50
C HIS A 489 -1.54 17.62 -20.72
N SER A 490 -0.23 17.54 -20.53
CA SER A 490 0.74 18.60 -20.77
C SER A 490 2.11 18.00 -21.03
N ALA A 491 3.02 18.77 -21.64
CA ALA A 491 4.37 18.31 -21.98
C ALA A 491 5.15 17.81 -20.76
N GLU A 492 5.02 18.50 -19.62
CA GLU A 492 5.66 18.17 -18.35
C GLU A 492 4.66 17.56 -17.34
N GLY A 493 3.57 16.97 -17.84
CA GLY A 493 2.54 16.36 -17.01
C GLY A 493 3.04 15.14 -16.25
N ARG A 494 2.20 14.65 -15.33
CA ARG A 494 2.51 13.49 -14.46
C ARG A 494 2.94 12.23 -15.22
N LEU A 495 2.50 12.07 -16.47
CA LEU A 495 2.85 10.94 -17.33
C LEU A 495 3.99 11.24 -18.30
N ALA A 496 4.72 12.35 -18.13
CA ALA A 496 5.76 12.80 -19.06
C ALA A 496 6.85 11.74 -19.30
N GLN A 497 7.19 10.97 -18.28
CA GLN A 497 8.24 9.95 -18.34
C GLN A 497 7.71 8.52 -18.62
N VAL A 498 6.39 8.35 -18.81
CA VAL A 498 5.82 7.01 -19.04
C VAL A 498 5.87 6.67 -20.52
N PRO A 499 6.65 5.66 -20.93
CA PRO A 499 6.78 5.30 -22.34
C PRO A 499 5.59 4.47 -22.85
N GLY A 500 5.39 4.48 -24.17
CA GLY A 500 4.46 3.57 -24.84
C GLY A 500 2.97 3.89 -24.69
N VAL A 501 2.62 5.06 -24.13
CA VAL A 501 1.25 5.57 -24.07
C VAL A 501 1.20 6.95 -24.72
N TYR A 502 0.21 7.16 -25.59
CA TYR A 502 -0.04 8.48 -26.18
C TYR A 502 -0.77 9.37 -25.17
N VAL A 503 -0.18 10.54 -24.87
CA VAL A 503 -0.76 11.53 -23.96
C VAL A 503 -0.99 12.83 -24.74
N PRO A 504 -2.24 13.23 -25.00
CA PRO A 504 -2.53 14.53 -25.61
C PRO A 504 -1.87 15.66 -24.83
N GLY A 505 -1.24 16.61 -25.54
CA GLY A 505 -0.49 17.71 -24.92
C GLY A 505 0.99 17.40 -24.68
N ARG A 506 1.38 16.13 -24.47
CA ARG A 506 2.78 15.69 -24.47
C ARG A 506 3.22 15.29 -25.89
N ASP A 507 2.44 14.44 -26.53
CA ASP A 507 2.78 13.80 -27.81
C ASP A 507 2.16 14.50 -29.01
N SER A 508 1.68 15.74 -28.83
CA SER A 508 1.10 16.54 -29.89
C SER A 508 2.11 16.85 -30.98
N GLN A 509 1.64 16.83 -32.24
CA GLN A 509 2.41 17.25 -33.39
C GLN A 509 1.98 18.69 -33.80
N PRO A 510 2.77 19.73 -33.50
CA PRO A 510 2.32 21.13 -33.67
C PRO A 510 1.85 21.48 -35.09
N TRP A 511 2.42 20.82 -36.10
CA TRP A 511 2.01 21.04 -37.49
C TRP A 511 0.66 20.41 -37.81
N ILE A 512 0.34 19.23 -37.25
CA ILE A 512 -0.97 18.59 -37.41
C ILE A 512 -2.05 19.40 -36.72
N GLU A 513 -1.77 19.93 -35.53
CA GLU A 513 -2.70 20.79 -34.81
C GLU A 513 -2.99 22.08 -35.59
N ARG A 514 -1.96 22.71 -36.13
CA ARG A 514 -2.13 23.92 -36.97
C ARG A 514 -2.97 23.61 -38.21
N LEU A 515 -2.71 22.52 -38.91
CA LEU A 515 -3.52 22.11 -40.06
C LEU A 515 -4.96 21.78 -39.66
N GLY A 516 -5.16 21.12 -38.52
CA GLY A 516 -6.48 20.83 -37.97
C GLY A 516 -7.28 22.10 -37.67
N TRP A 517 -6.64 23.09 -37.00
CA TRP A 517 -7.29 24.36 -36.74
C TRP A 517 -7.58 25.15 -38.01
N LEU A 518 -6.68 25.13 -38.99
CA LEU A 518 -6.94 25.75 -40.30
C LEU A 518 -8.13 25.11 -41.02
N ALA A 519 -8.26 23.78 -40.95
CA ALA A 519 -9.40 23.08 -41.53
C ALA A 519 -10.72 23.44 -40.81
N VAL A 520 -10.71 23.50 -39.47
CA VAL A 520 -11.89 23.90 -38.65
C VAL A 520 -12.30 25.35 -38.98
N ILE A 521 -11.34 26.29 -39.01
CA ILE A 521 -11.61 27.70 -39.33
C ILE A 521 -12.13 27.81 -40.75
N GLY A 522 -11.51 27.11 -41.70
CA GLY A 522 -11.95 27.08 -43.10
C GLY A 522 -13.37 26.55 -43.28
N ALA A 523 -13.69 25.46 -42.60
CA ALA A 523 -15.03 24.88 -42.60
C ALA A 523 -16.08 25.86 -42.01
N LEU A 524 -15.74 26.49 -40.87
CA LEU A 524 -16.63 27.47 -40.23
C LEU A 524 -16.85 28.70 -41.12
N ALA A 525 -15.78 29.22 -41.73
CA ALA A 525 -15.89 30.32 -42.67
C ALA A 525 -16.75 29.95 -43.90
N GLY A 526 -16.57 28.75 -44.45
CA GLY A 526 -17.40 28.23 -45.53
C GLY A 526 -18.89 28.15 -45.17
N VAL A 527 -19.20 27.65 -43.97
CA VAL A 527 -20.59 27.60 -43.47
C VAL A 527 -21.17 29.01 -43.31
N LEU A 528 -20.40 29.94 -42.75
CA LEU A 528 -20.84 31.34 -42.58
C LEU A 528 -21.08 32.05 -43.92
N VAL A 529 -20.17 31.88 -44.87
CA VAL A 529 -20.32 32.43 -46.23
C VAL A 529 -21.56 31.84 -46.90
N HIS A 530 -21.73 30.52 -46.84
CA HIS A 530 -22.89 29.83 -47.40
C HIS A 530 -24.21 30.36 -46.78
N ALA A 531 -24.24 30.49 -45.44
CA ALA A 531 -25.41 31.04 -44.74
C ALA A 531 -25.70 32.48 -45.18
N ALA A 532 -24.68 33.33 -45.28
CA ALA A 532 -24.83 34.73 -45.73
C ALA A 532 -25.36 34.80 -47.19
N VAL A 533 -24.82 34.00 -48.10
CA VAL A 533 -25.30 33.91 -49.49
C VAL A 533 -26.76 33.46 -49.54
N ARG A 534 -27.17 32.49 -48.74
CA ARG A 534 -28.57 32.03 -48.68
C ARG A 534 -29.50 33.08 -48.13
N VAL A 535 -29.13 33.82 -47.06
CA VAL A 535 -29.90 34.93 -46.51
C VAL A 535 -30.04 36.04 -47.52
N PHE A 536 -28.94 36.41 -48.17
CA PHE A 536 -28.94 37.47 -49.21
C PHE A 536 -29.81 37.09 -50.41
N ALA A 537 -29.74 35.85 -50.89
CA ALA A 537 -30.60 35.35 -51.97
C ALA A 537 -32.08 35.33 -51.55
N ALA A 538 -32.41 34.93 -50.32
CA ALA A 538 -33.75 34.92 -49.80
C ALA A 538 -34.33 36.36 -49.71
N VAL A 539 -33.56 37.35 -49.24
CA VAL A 539 -33.95 38.76 -49.16
C VAL A 539 -34.19 39.36 -50.55
N ARG A 540 -33.30 39.07 -51.53
CA ARG A 540 -33.51 39.49 -52.92
C ARG A 540 -34.69 38.84 -53.60
N GLY A 541 -34.98 37.55 -53.29
CA GLY A 541 -36.12 36.83 -53.85
C GLY A 541 -37.46 37.31 -53.33
N GLN A 542 -37.52 37.93 -52.16
CA GLN A 542 -38.74 38.57 -51.63
C GLN A 542 -38.99 39.96 -52.23
N GLY A 543 -37.94 40.70 -52.64
CA GLY A 543 -38.13 42.02 -53.30
C GLY A 543 -38.68 41.96 -54.72
N GLY A 544 -38.69 40.79 -55.39
CA GLY A 544 -39.17 40.61 -56.77
C GLY A 544 -40.63 40.15 -56.89
N ARG A 545 -41.39 40.05 -55.75
CA ARG A 545 -42.81 39.62 -55.75
C ARG A 545 -43.82 40.74 -55.46
N HIS A 546 -43.38 41.98 -55.42
CA HIS A 546 -44.21 43.15 -55.25
C HIS A 546 -43.92 44.19 -56.35
N GLY A 547 -43.96 43.75 -57.59
CA GLY A 547 -43.93 44.61 -58.76
C GLY A 547 -44.94 44.14 -59.81
#